data_5b8e0ef71a40d14b5a90fb1871a180e0
#
_entry.id   5b8e0ef71a40d14b5a90fb1871a180e0
#
_cell.length_a   1.000
_cell.length_b   1.000
_cell.length_c   1.000
_cell.angle_alpha   90.00
_cell.angle_beta   90.00
_cell.angle_gamma   90.00
#
_symmetry.space_group_name_H-M   'P 1'
#
loop_
_entity.id
_entity.type
_entity.pdbx_description
1 polymer ?
#
loop_
_entity_poly.entity_id
_entity_poly.type
_entity_poly.pdbx_seq_one_letter_code
_entity_poly.pdbx_strand_id
1 'polypeptide(L)'
;MKEEELAKQPKQKKVDYTLLPLTELIDKYIESRLVLNRSLTTIQDYRCIQRNGFQDLMQICVKDMDKELLQESINMEAQRPCNRKKGVTLSPKRLQNEWSLIASVIRKYTSSLDDVLRNIELPEVPERVPDLIPAEVLLPAIKDTELELPVLLAAWLSFSMSEIRGLTKSKSISGDHIRIAEVVVVVGGKDHRKEIAKNKYRNRTHRIPPYIKSLIDKVPGDRLVTLTEAQIYHRWIKFQDEHRFKHMTFHDLRHLNASVMAALRIPDKYAQERGGWKSDKVMKKVYTQTFSEVRVAVDDKIDGYFDNIANPIMENMPWEKYRAWLILFGKEDSKKNQKEFMKFIEEHRIAT
;
A
#
# COMPACT_ATOMS: atom_id res chain seq x y z
N MET A 1 -55.17 -18.96 -32.87
CA MET A 1 -54.17 -20.00 -33.00
C MET A 1 -52.73 -19.50 -33.12
N LYS A 2 -52.37 -18.35 -32.50
CA LYS A 2 -50.98 -17.84 -32.42
C LYS A 2 -50.53 -17.50 -30.99
N GLU A 3 -51.39 -17.62 -30.00
CA GLU A 3 -51.05 -17.31 -28.58
C GLU A 3 -50.79 -18.56 -27.72
N GLU A 4 -51.08 -19.78 -28.21
CA GLU A 4 -50.84 -21.01 -27.43
C GLU A 4 -49.49 -21.70 -27.67
N GLU A 5 -48.69 -21.26 -28.67
CA GLU A 5 -47.36 -21.85 -28.93
C GLU A 5 -46.20 -21.17 -28.15
N LEU A 6 -46.45 -20.06 -27.49
CA LEU A 6 -45.40 -19.38 -26.67
C LEU A 6 -45.25 -19.93 -25.23
N ALA A 7 -46.09 -20.93 -24.86
CA ALA A 7 -46.14 -21.42 -23.48
C ALA A 7 -45.33 -22.70 -23.19
N LYS A 8 -44.50 -23.19 -24.15
CA LYS A 8 -43.72 -24.41 -23.96
C LYS A 8 -42.24 -24.28 -24.23
N GLN A 9 -41.60 -23.22 -23.71
CA GLN A 9 -40.17 -23.34 -23.48
C GLN A 9 -39.98 -24.22 -22.23
N PRO A 10 -39.21 -25.33 -22.28
CA PRO A 10 -38.96 -26.16 -21.11
C PRO A 10 -38.27 -25.29 -20.07
N LYS A 11 -38.88 -25.13 -18.90
CA LYS A 11 -38.22 -24.51 -17.73
C LYS A 11 -36.89 -25.21 -17.57
N GLN A 12 -35.78 -24.54 -17.88
CA GLN A 12 -34.43 -25.05 -17.63
C GLN A 12 -34.42 -25.50 -16.16
N LYS A 13 -34.19 -26.79 -15.89
CA LYS A 13 -34.04 -27.32 -14.54
C LYS A 13 -32.95 -26.47 -13.89
N LYS A 14 -33.29 -25.76 -12.82
CA LYS A 14 -32.30 -25.04 -11.99
C LYS A 14 -31.24 -26.05 -11.58
N VAL A 15 -30.01 -25.86 -12.04
CA VAL A 15 -28.87 -26.68 -11.59
C VAL A 15 -28.68 -26.44 -10.11
N ASP A 16 -28.73 -27.51 -9.32
CA ASP A 16 -28.40 -27.43 -7.89
C ASP A 16 -26.87 -27.47 -7.77
N TYR A 17 -26.31 -26.31 -7.60
CA TYR A 17 -24.86 -26.14 -7.46
C TYR A 17 -24.32 -26.70 -6.15
N THR A 18 -25.16 -26.96 -5.14
CA THR A 18 -24.70 -27.52 -3.85
C THR A 18 -24.26 -28.98 -3.96
N LEU A 19 -24.65 -29.66 -5.04
CA LEU A 19 -24.27 -31.05 -5.35
C LEU A 19 -22.90 -31.16 -6.04
N LEU A 20 -22.30 -30.03 -6.44
CA LEU A 20 -21.00 -30.02 -7.09
C LEU A 20 -19.87 -29.92 -6.07
N PRO A 21 -18.73 -30.60 -6.30
CA PRO A 21 -17.54 -30.40 -5.49
C PRO A 21 -17.00 -28.99 -5.59
N LEU A 22 -16.35 -28.50 -4.54
CA LEU A 22 -15.83 -27.15 -4.44
C LEU A 22 -14.91 -26.80 -5.64
N THR A 23 -14.07 -27.71 -6.07
CA THR A 23 -13.16 -27.50 -7.19
C THR A 23 -13.91 -27.14 -8.49
N GLU A 24 -15.02 -27.80 -8.79
CA GLU A 24 -15.86 -27.48 -9.96
C GLU A 24 -16.55 -26.12 -9.82
N LEU A 25 -16.98 -25.77 -8.63
CA LEU A 25 -17.54 -24.45 -8.35
C LEU A 25 -16.52 -23.34 -8.53
N ILE A 26 -15.26 -23.58 -8.12
CA ILE A 26 -14.15 -22.64 -8.37
C ILE A 26 -13.93 -22.47 -9.88
N ASP A 27 -13.97 -23.54 -10.67
CA ASP A 27 -13.86 -23.45 -12.14
C ASP A 27 -14.95 -22.56 -12.74
N LYS A 28 -16.21 -22.82 -12.41
CA LYS A 28 -17.35 -22.00 -12.84
C LYS A 28 -17.25 -20.55 -12.37
N TYR A 29 -16.74 -20.35 -11.16
CA TYR A 29 -16.49 -19.02 -10.62
C TYR A 29 -15.44 -18.30 -11.46
N ILE A 30 -14.31 -18.94 -11.75
CA ILE A 30 -13.23 -18.39 -12.57
C ILE A 30 -13.75 -18.03 -13.97
N GLU A 31 -14.47 -18.91 -14.63
CA GLU A 31 -15.10 -18.65 -15.94
C GLU A 31 -15.98 -17.40 -15.90
N SER A 32 -16.83 -17.29 -14.88
CA SER A 32 -17.66 -16.09 -14.72
C SER A 32 -16.86 -14.81 -14.48
N ARG A 33 -15.67 -14.91 -13.88
CA ARG A 33 -14.80 -13.76 -13.65
C ARG A 33 -14.02 -13.37 -14.89
N LEU A 34 -13.70 -14.32 -15.75
CA LEU A 34 -13.10 -14.06 -17.07
C LEU A 34 -14.07 -13.27 -17.96
N VAL A 35 -15.35 -13.68 -18.02
CA VAL A 35 -16.41 -12.93 -18.75
C VAL A 35 -16.52 -11.48 -18.25
N LEU A 36 -16.33 -11.25 -16.94
CA LEU A 36 -16.36 -9.91 -16.33
C LEU A 36 -15.01 -9.16 -16.43
N ASN A 37 -14.08 -9.61 -17.28
CA ASN A 37 -12.78 -8.99 -17.51
C ASN A 37 -11.96 -8.72 -16.20
N ARG A 38 -12.01 -9.67 -15.24
CA ARG A 38 -11.17 -9.59 -14.06
C ARG A 38 -9.70 -9.72 -14.43
N SER A 39 -8.83 -9.14 -13.57
CA SER A 39 -7.38 -9.15 -13.81
C SER A 39 -6.82 -10.56 -13.97
N LEU A 40 -5.98 -10.78 -14.98
CA LEU A 40 -5.29 -12.06 -15.20
C LEU A 40 -4.49 -12.51 -13.97
N THR A 41 -3.89 -11.58 -13.24
CA THR A 41 -3.18 -11.89 -11.98
C THR A 41 -4.12 -12.44 -10.91
N THR A 42 -5.35 -11.90 -10.81
CA THR A 42 -6.38 -12.42 -9.91
C THR A 42 -6.82 -13.82 -10.30
N ILE A 43 -7.02 -14.07 -11.60
CA ILE A 43 -7.37 -15.42 -12.10
C ILE A 43 -6.24 -16.40 -11.82
N GLN A 44 -5.00 -16.01 -12.05
CA GLN A 44 -3.83 -16.84 -11.73
C GLN A 44 -3.76 -17.18 -10.23
N ASP A 45 -4.04 -16.21 -9.36
CA ASP A 45 -4.06 -16.46 -7.90
C ASP A 45 -5.20 -17.43 -7.54
N TYR A 46 -6.39 -17.29 -8.12
CA TYR A 46 -7.50 -18.26 -7.92
C TYR A 46 -7.10 -19.69 -8.35
N ARG A 47 -6.44 -19.85 -9.49
CA ARG A 47 -5.93 -21.15 -9.93
C ARG A 47 -4.83 -21.69 -9.01
N CYS A 48 -4.00 -20.82 -8.47
CA CYS A 48 -2.99 -21.19 -7.48
C CYS A 48 -3.63 -21.69 -6.18
N ILE A 49 -4.67 -21.00 -5.70
CA ILE A 49 -5.43 -21.41 -4.51
C ILE A 49 -6.11 -22.75 -4.75
N GLN A 50 -6.81 -22.92 -5.87
CA GLN A 50 -7.48 -24.18 -6.23
C GLN A 50 -6.51 -25.38 -6.22
N ARG A 51 -5.26 -25.17 -6.63
CA ARG A 51 -4.26 -26.26 -6.71
C ARG A 51 -3.53 -26.55 -5.39
N ASN A 52 -3.45 -25.57 -4.50
CA ASN A 52 -2.55 -25.69 -3.35
C ASN A 52 -3.22 -25.39 -2.00
N GLY A 53 -4.34 -24.66 -1.97
CA GLY A 53 -5.02 -24.28 -0.74
C GLY A 53 -6.24 -25.15 -0.49
N PHE A 54 -6.60 -25.39 0.78
CA PHE A 54 -7.81 -26.09 1.19
C PHE A 54 -8.06 -27.40 0.44
N GLN A 55 -7.03 -28.22 0.26
CA GLN A 55 -7.10 -29.44 -0.56
C GLN A 55 -8.07 -30.49 0.01
N ASP A 56 -8.28 -30.49 1.31
CA ASP A 56 -9.27 -31.26 2.04
C ASP A 56 -10.71 -30.92 1.63
N LEU A 57 -11.01 -29.66 1.28
CA LEU A 57 -12.35 -29.23 0.84
C LEU A 57 -12.60 -29.40 -0.65
N MET A 58 -11.58 -29.55 -1.49
CA MET A 58 -11.71 -29.45 -2.95
C MET A 58 -12.65 -30.48 -3.56
N GLN A 59 -12.77 -31.68 -2.97
CA GLN A 59 -13.63 -32.75 -3.45
C GLN A 59 -14.97 -32.84 -2.69
N ILE A 60 -15.19 -32.00 -1.69
CA ILE A 60 -16.41 -32.01 -0.89
C ILE A 60 -17.49 -31.17 -1.59
N CYS A 61 -18.72 -31.71 -1.66
CA CYS A 61 -19.87 -30.96 -2.14
C CYS A 61 -20.32 -29.95 -1.09
N VAL A 62 -20.76 -28.78 -1.55
CA VAL A 62 -21.15 -27.70 -0.62
C VAL A 62 -22.27 -28.09 0.33
N LYS A 63 -23.21 -28.98 -0.10
CA LYS A 63 -24.28 -29.51 0.76
C LYS A 63 -23.78 -30.30 1.98
N ASP A 64 -22.57 -30.87 1.86
CA ASP A 64 -21.95 -31.71 2.89
C ASP A 64 -20.98 -30.89 3.80
N MET A 65 -20.92 -29.57 3.60
CA MET A 65 -20.12 -28.67 4.42
C MET A 65 -20.93 -28.12 5.59
N ASP A 66 -20.32 -28.13 6.75
CA ASP A 66 -20.83 -27.51 7.96
C ASP A 66 -19.78 -26.62 8.64
N LYS A 67 -20.12 -26.04 9.80
CA LYS A 67 -19.23 -25.15 10.52
C LYS A 67 -17.97 -25.87 11.02
N GLU A 68 -18.13 -27.09 11.52
CA GLU A 68 -17.02 -27.85 12.12
C GLU A 68 -15.99 -28.20 11.05
N LEU A 69 -16.43 -28.76 9.93
CA LEU A 69 -15.57 -29.09 8.79
C LEU A 69 -14.81 -27.87 8.26
N LEU A 70 -15.51 -26.75 8.07
CA LEU A 70 -14.89 -25.53 7.54
C LEU A 70 -13.90 -24.93 8.54
N GLN A 71 -14.18 -24.95 9.85
CA GLN A 71 -13.25 -24.46 10.86
C GLN A 71 -12.02 -25.36 11.00
N GLU A 72 -12.20 -26.68 10.96
CA GLU A 72 -11.09 -27.62 11.01
C GLU A 72 -10.17 -27.46 9.79
N SER A 73 -10.75 -27.30 8.61
CA SER A 73 -10.00 -27.03 7.39
C SER A 73 -9.15 -25.74 7.49
N ILE A 74 -9.69 -24.68 8.09
CA ILE A 74 -8.92 -23.45 8.35
C ILE A 74 -7.77 -23.72 9.32
N ASN A 75 -8.00 -24.48 10.37
CA ASN A 75 -6.98 -24.81 11.37
C ASN A 75 -5.84 -25.63 10.73
N MET A 76 -6.19 -26.60 9.88
CA MET A 76 -5.20 -27.36 9.11
C MET A 76 -4.42 -26.47 8.13
N GLU A 77 -5.11 -25.61 7.39
CA GLU A 77 -4.50 -24.72 6.42
C GLU A 77 -3.57 -23.70 7.10
N ALA A 78 -3.88 -23.24 8.31
CA ALA A 78 -3.03 -22.36 9.11
C ALA A 78 -1.68 -23.01 9.47
N GLN A 79 -1.63 -24.32 9.57
CA GLN A 79 -0.42 -25.09 9.87
C GLN A 79 0.33 -25.53 8.61
N ARG A 80 -0.22 -25.32 7.43
CA ARG A 80 0.40 -25.70 6.15
C ARG A 80 1.76 -25.03 5.98
N PRO A 81 2.83 -25.81 5.66
CA PRO A 81 4.15 -25.26 5.42
C PRO A 81 4.16 -24.25 4.26
N CYS A 82 4.90 -23.17 4.42
CA CYS A 82 5.07 -22.18 3.37
C CYS A 82 6.11 -22.70 2.34
N ASN A 83 5.68 -22.87 1.09
CA ASN A 83 6.56 -23.36 0.01
C ASN A 83 7.76 -22.44 -0.30
N ARG A 84 7.70 -21.16 0.12
CA ARG A 84 8.75 -20.17 -0.16
C ARG A 84 9.78 -20.03 0.95
N LYS A 85 9.45 -20.47 2.17
CA LYS A 85 10.33 -20.35 3.34
C LYS A 85 10.29 -21.62 4.15
N LYS A 86 11.43 -22.30 4.28
CA LYS A 86 11.56 -23.51 5.12
C LYS A 86 11.29 -23.17 6.60
N GLY A 87 10.56 -24.04 7.29
CA GLY A 87 10.30 -23.93 8.72
C GLY A 87 9.28 -22.85 9.11
N VAL A 88 8.55 -22.28 8.14
CA VAL A 88 7.51 -21.27 8.39
C VAL A 88 6.18 -21.77 7.84
N THR A 89 5.11 -21.57 8.57
CA THR A 89 3.75 -21.87 8.12
C THR A 89 3.17 -20.77 7.21
N LEU A 90 2.01 -21.04 6.63
CA LEU A 90 1.29 -20.06 5.83
C LEU A 90 0.98 -18.79 6.64
N SER A 91 1.22 -17.62 6.06
CA SER A 91 0.95 -16.37 6.77
C SER A 91 -0.56 -16.16 6.97
N PRO A 92 -1.01 -15.59 8.12
CA PRO A 92 -2.42 -15.27 8.36
C PRO A 92 -3.06 -14.49 7.20
N LYS A 93 -2.34 -13.55 6.61
CA LYS A 93 -2.84 -12.78 5.47
C LYS A 93 -3.05 -13.62 4.21
N ARG A 94 -2.17 -14.58 3.94
CA ARG A 94 -2.33 -15.49 2.79
C ARG A 94 -3.52 -16.42 3.03
N LEU A 95 -3.65 -16.99 4.20
CA LEU A 95 -4.79 -17.81 4.58
C LEU A 95 -6.12 -17.06 4.44
N GLN A 96 -6.21 -15.82 4.95
CA GLN A 96 -7.40 -14.99 4.78
C GLN A 96 -7.73 -14.70 3.30
N ASN A 97 -6.71 -14.52 2.45
CA ASN A 97 -6.92 -14.32 1.01
C ASN A 97 -7.45 -15.61 0.35
N GLU A 98 -6.91 -16.77 0.71
CA GLU A 98 -7.36 -18.07 0.20
C GLU A 98 -8.79 -18.36 0.66
N TRP A 99 -9.09 -18.19 1.95
CA TRP A 99 -10.45 -18.30 2.49
C TRP A 99 -11.44 -17.34 1.81
N SER A 100 -11.02 -16.11 1.53
CA SER A 100 -11.87 -15.13 0.84
C SER A 100 -12.34 -15.61 -0.55
N LEU A 101 -11.51 -16.37 -1.26
CA LEU A 101 -11.93 -17.03 -2.50
C LEU A 101 -12.98 -18.10 -2.21
N ILE A 102 -12.69 -19.04 -1.29
CA ILE A 102 -13.58 -20.16 -0.95
C ILE A 102 -14.96 -19.62 -0.53
N ALA A 103 -15.00 -18.70 0.43
CA ALA A 103 -16.24 -18.07 0.88
C ALA A 103 -16.99 -17.33 -0.23
N SER A 104 -16.27 -16.65 -1.15
CA SER A 104 -16.88 -15.97 -2.30
C SER A 104 -17.46 -16.93 -3.32
N VAL A 105 -16.85 -18.09 -3.51
CA VAL A 105 -17.36 -19.15 -4.39
C VAL A 105 -18.63 -19.73 -3.78
N ILE A 106 -18.60 -20.15 -2.51
CA ILE A 106 -19.77 -20.74 -1.85
C ILE A 106 -20.94 -19.76 -1.88
N ARG A 107 -20.75 -18.50 -1.44
CA ARG A 107 -21.81 -17.46 -1.44
C ARG A 107 -22.40 -17.16 -2.81
N LYS A 108 -21.63 -17.35 -3.89
CA LYS A 108 -22.17 -17.15 -5.24
C LYS A 108 -23.19 -18.19 -5.65
N TYR A 109 -23.04 -19.41 -5.19
CA TYR A 109 -23.84 -20.54 -5.66
C TYR A 109 -24.88 -21.04 -4.66
N THR A 110 -24.74 -20.68 -3.38
CA THR A 110 -25.71 -20.98 -2.33
C THR A 110 -25.69 -19.95 -1.22
N SER A 111 -26.85 -19.71 -0.60
CA SER A 111 -26.99 -18.92 0.63
C SER A 111 -27.14 -19.77 1.90
N SER A 112 -27.21 -21.10 1.76
CA SER A 112 -27.43 -22.00 2.91
C SER A 112 -26.33 -21.93 3.97
N LEU A 113 -25.11 -21.54 3.61
CA LEU A 113 -23.97 -21.43 4.50
C LEU A 113 -23.61 -19.98 4.90
N ASP A 114 -24.42 -18.98 4.54
CA ASP A 114 -24.08 -17.57 4.78
C ASP A 114 -23.77 -17.28 6.25
N ASP A 115 -24.57 -17.79 7.18
CA ASP A 115 -24.35 -17.60 8.61
C ASP A 115 -23.11 -18.37 9.11
N VAL A 116 -22.88 -19.56 8.60
CA VAL A 116 -21.67 -20.33 8.90
C VAL A 116 -20.44 -19.57 8.45
N LEU A 117 -20.42 -19.08 7.20
CA LEU A 117 -19.30 -18.34 6.63
C LEU A 117 -19.01 -17.00 7.33
N ARG A 118 -19.99 -16.41 8.02
CA ARG A 118 -19.79 -15.19 8.82
C ARG A 118 -19.15 -15.48 10.18
N ASN A 119 -19.41 -16.67 10.72
CA ASN A 119 -19.01 -17.08 12.07
C ASN A 119 -17.77 -17.98 12.10
N ILE A 120 -17.05 -18.08 10.97
CA ILE A 120 -15.75 -18.75 10.89
C ILE A 120 -14.66 -17.85 11.50
N GLU A 121 -13.87 -18.43 12.37
CA GLU A 121 -12.74 -17.76 13.01
C GLU A 121 -11.51 -17.84 12.15
N LEU A 122 -10.92 -16.69 11.85
CA LEU A 122 -9.70 -16.57 11.06
C LEU A 122 -8.57 -16.02 11.92
N PRO A 123 -7.31 -16.48 11.70
CA PRO A 123 -6.19 -15.93 12.44
C PRO A 123 -6.04 -14.44 12.18
N GLU A 124 -5.68 -13.71 13.24
CA GLU A 124 -5.42 -12.28 13.16
C GLU A 124 -4.21 -11.98 12.27
N VAL A 125 -4.33 -10.96 11.44
CA VAL A 125 -3.23 -10.48 10.60
C VAL A 125 -2.50 -9.38 11.34
N PRO A 126 -1.25 -9.63 11.78
CA PRO A 126 -0.48 -8.59 12.45
C PRO A 126 -0.28 -7.39 11.52
N GLU A 127 -0.41 -6.20 12.08
CA GLU A 127 -0.20 -4.98 11.34
C GLU A 127 1.29 -4.83 11.02
N ARG A 128 1.60 -4.71 9.73
CA ARG A 128 2.97 -4.44 9.29
C ARG A 128 3.19 -2.94 9.27
N VAL A 129 4.12 -2.47 10.06
CA VAL A 129 4.68 -1.11 10.00
C VAL A 129 5.97 -1.19 9.16
N PRO A 130 6.02 -0.64 7.92
CA PRO A 130 7.26 -0.63 7.16
C PRO A 130 8.27 0.32 7.81
N ASP A 131 9.51 -0.13 7.92
CA ASP A 131 10.62 0.70 8.32
C ASP A 131 11.14 1.44 7.07
N LEU A 132 10.81 2.71 6.94
CA LEU A 132 11.12 3.48 5.73
C LEU A 132 12.51 4.09 5.84
N ILE A 133 13.30 3.98 4.77
CA ILE A 133 14.54 4.71 4.63
C ILE A 133 14.18 6.18 4.35
N PRO A 134 14.66 7.16 5.14
CA PRO A 134 14.39 8.57 4.89
C PRO A 134 14.81 9.01 3.48
N ALA A 135 14.05 9.93 2.88
CA ALA A 135 14.33 10.40 1.52
C ALA A 135 15.73 11.05 1.41
N GLU A 136 16.14 11.76 2.45
CA GLU A 136 17.43 12.45 2.58
C GLU A 136 18.61 11.48 2.55
N VAL A 137 18.39 10.23 2.96
CA VAL A 137 19.40 9.15 2.95
C VAL A 137 19.32 8.35 1.65
N LEU A 138 18.09 8.01 1.23
CA LEU A 138 17.86 7.16 0.06
C LEU A 138 18.28 7.84 -1.25
N LEU A 139 17.87 9.11 -1.46
CA LEU A 139 18.05 9.76 -2.75
C LEU A 139 19.52 10.00 -3.11
N PRO A 140 20.39 10.43 -2.18
CA PRO A 140 21.83 10.47 -2.48
C PRO A 140 22.45 9.10 -2.74
N ALA A 141 22.05 8.08 -1.99
CA ALA A 141 22.61 6.74 -2.10
C ALA A 141 22.26 6.04 -3.43
N ILE A 142 21.03 6.25 -3.96
CA ILE A 142 20.57 5.62 -5.20
C ILE A 142 21.06 6.31 -6.46
N LYS A 143 21.63 7.50 -6.32
CA LYS A 143 22.10 8.32 -7.44
C LYS A 143 23.12 7.55 -8.30
N ASP A 144 23.05 7.74 -9.61
CA ASP A 144 23.93 7.15 -10.62
C ASP A 144 23.90 5.60 -10.67
N THR A 145 22.92 4.96 -10.01
CA THR A 145 22.68 3.50 -10.10
C THR A 145 21.64 3.17 -11.19
N GLU A 146 21.58 1.90 -11.62
CA GLU A 146 20.54 1.41 -12.53
C GLU A 146 19.11 1.53 -11.94
N LEU A 147 18.99 1.62 -10.61
CA LEU A 147 17.73 1.75 -9.90
C LEU A 147 17.29 3.20 -9.68
N GLU A 148 18.12 4.18 -10.02
CA GLU A 148 17.82 5.58 -9.75
C GLU A 148 16.47 6.00 -10.35
N LEU A 149 16.31 5.84 -11.66
CA LEU A 149 15.06 6.24 -12.31
C LEU A 149 13.83 5.48 -11.77
N PRO A 150 13.80 4.13 -11.69
CA PRO A 150 12.65 3.42 -11.14
C PRO A 150 12.36 3.77 -9.67
N VAL A 151 13.37 4.00 -8.83
CA VAL A 151 13.17 4.41 -7.44
C VAL A 151 12.59 5.82 -7.36
N LEU A 152 13.08 6.78 -8.14
CA LEU A 152 12.54 8.13 -8.16
C LEU A 152 11.10 8.17 -8.70
N LEU A 153 10.76 7.37 -9.71
CA LEU A 153 9.39 7.24 -10.20
C LEU A 153 8.44 6.70 -9.11
N ALA A 154 8.92 5.79 -8.26
CA ALA A 154 8.13 5.28 -7.13
C ALA A 154 8.07 6.26 -5.96
N ALA A 155 9.22 6.75 -5.50
CA ALA A 155 9.33 7.58 -4.29
C ALA A 155 8.85 9.03 -4.52
N TRP A 156 9.08 9.60 -5.69
CA TRP A 156 8.74 11.00 -5.98
C TRP A 156 7.40 11.16 -6.68
N LEU A 157 7.08 10.27 -7.66
CA LEU A 157 5.84 10.33 -8.42
C LEU A 157 4.79 9.30 -7.98
N SER A 158 5.10 8.51 -6.96
CA SER A 158 4.18 7.51 -6.38
C SER A 158 3.69 6.45 -7.38
N PHE A 159 4.51 6.07 -8.38
CA PHE A 159 4.16 5.00 -9.31
C PHE A 159 4.41 3.63 -8.71
N SER A 160 3.54 2.66 -9.00
CA SER A 160 3.74 1.26 -8.64
C SER A 160 4.70 0.56 -9.61
N MET A 161 5.27 -0.58 -9.21
CA MET A 161 6.16 -1.37 -10.05
C MET A 161 5.58 -1.66 -11.44
N SER A 162 4.31 -2.10 -11.50
CA SER A 162 3.64 -2.40 -12.78
C SER A 162 3.44 -1.17 -13.67
N GLU A 163 3.19 0.00 -13.05
CA GLU A 163 3.06 1.28 -13.74
C GLU A 163 4.42 1.72 -14.30
N ILE A 164 5.48 1.70 -13.49
CA ILE A 164 6.85 2.06 -13.88
C ILE A 164 7.32 1.23 -15.07
N ARG A 165 7.09 -0.07 -15.04
CA ARG A 165 7.46 -0.99 -16.14
C ARG A 165 6.60 -0.78 -17.40
N GLY A 166 5.44 -0.16 -17.28
CA GLY A 166 4.56 0.21 -18.38
C GLY A 166 4.95 1.50 -19.10
N LEU A 167 5.76 2.38 -18.48
CA LEU A 167 6.08 3.70 -19.02
C LEU A 167 6.92 3.63 -20.29
N THR A 168 6.51 4.42 -21.28
CA THR A 168 7.26 4.64 -22.54
C THR A 168 7.32 6.11 -22.86
N LYS A 169 8.34 6.53 -23.65
CA LYS A 169 8.45 7.93 -24.09
C LYS A 169 7.26 8.29 -24.98
N SER A 170 6.92 7.42 -25.93
CA SER A 170 5.90 7.68 -26.96
C SER A 170 4.47 7.77 -26.40
N LYS A 171 4.10 6.93 -25.42
CA LYS A 171 2.72 6.87 -24.90
C LYS A 171 2.53 7.61 -23.57
N SER A 172 3.61 7.68 -22.76
CA SER A 172 3.49 8.17 -21.39
C SER A 172 3.91 9.62 -21.23
N ILE A 173 4.73 10.18 -22.14
CA ILE A 173 5.26 11.54 -22.02
C ILE A 173 4.58 12.46 -23.03
N SER A 174 4.15 13.61 -22.54
CA SER A 174 3.58 14.69 -23.34
C SER A 174 4.08 16.04 -22.80
N GLY A 175 5.05 16.65 -23.51
CA GLY A 175 5.72 17.87 -23.04
C GLY A 175 6.45 17.65 -21.71
N ASP A 176 6.07 18.42 -20.69
CA ASP A 176 6.60 18.33 -19.32
C ASP A 176 5.76 17.43 -18.40
N HIS A 177 4.85 16.62 -18.96
CA HIS A 177 3.96 15.75 -18.20
C HIS A 177 4.20 14.28 -18.50
N ILE A 178 4.04 13.44 -17.45
CA ILE A 178 4.06 11.99 -17.53
C ILE A 178 2.73 11.42 -17.04
N ARG A 179 2.17 10.52 -17.84
CA ARG A 179 0.92 9.80 -17.52
C ARG A 179 1.12 8.30 -17.57
N ILE A 180 0.28 7.58 -16.84
CA ILE A 180 0.25 6.11 -16.89
C ILE A 180 -0.67 5.68 -18.03
N ALA A 181 -0.11 5.31 -19.18
CA ALA A 181 -0.85 4.82 -20.33
C ALA A 181 -1.06 3.30 -20.28
N GLU A 182 -0.02 2.58 -19.86
CA GLU A 182 0.01 1.12 -19.79
C GLU A 182 0.61 0.65 -18.47
N VAL A 183 0.32 -0.59 -18.11
CA VAL A 183 0.97 -1.32 -17.01
C VAL A 183 1.53 -2.63 -17.53
N VAL A 184 2.60 -3.12 -16.88
CA VAL A 184 3.14 -4.46 -17.12
C VAL A 184 2.92 -5.29 -15.87
N VAL A 185 2.20 -6.40 -16.01
CA VAL A 185 1.96 -7.37 -14.95
C VAL A 185 2.59 -8.71 -15.33
N VAL A 186 3.03 -9.48 -14.33
CA VAL A 186 3.59 -10.80 -14.54
C VAL A 186 2.49 -11.85 -14.34
N VAL A 187 2.26 -12.70 -15.33
CA VAL A 187 1.32 -13.82 -15.28
C VAL A 187 2.01 -15.06 -15.83
N GLY A 188 2.07 -16.12 -15.05
CA GLY A 188 2.78 -17.36 -15.45
C GLY A 188 4.27 -17.15 -15.75
N GLY A 189 4.91 -16.20 -15.08
CA GLY A 189 6.33 -15.86 -15.30
C GLY A 189 6.59 -15.02 -16.57
N LYS A 190 5.53 -14.62 -17.29
CA LYS A 190 5.63 -13.80 -18.50
C LYS A 190 5.06 -12.40 -18.29
N ASP A 191 5.66 -11.43 -18.95
CA ASP A 191 5.19 -10.04 -18.94
C ASP A 191 3.98 -9.87 -19.84
N HIS A 192 2.92 -9.30 -19.28
CA HIS A 192 1.71 -8.94 -20.00
C HIS A 192 1.51 -7.42 -19.92
N ARG A 193 1.58 -6.76 -21.07
CA ARG A 193 1.21 -5.34 -21.21
C ARG A 193 -0.29 -5.20 -21.25
N LYS A 194 -0.80 -4.25 -20.50
CA LYS A 194 -2.23 -3.95 -20.45
C LYS A 194 -2.41 -2.44 -20.48
N GLU A 195 -3.22 -1.96 -21.41
CA GLU A 195 -3.70 -0.58 -21.37
C GLU A 195 -4.53 -0.36 -20.10
N ILE A 196 -4.33 0.77 -19.45
CA ILE A 196 -5.16 1.15 -18.33
C ILE A 196 -6.50 1.60 -18.90
N ALA A 197 -7.55 0.80 -18.72
CA ALA A 197 -8.90 1.26 -18.92
C ALA A 197 -9.06 2.58 -18.16
N LYS A 198 -9.79 3.54 -18.71
CA LYS A 198 -10.04 4.89 -18.16
C LYS A 198 -10.67 4.82 -16.75
N ASN A 199 -9.95 4.25 -15.80
CA ASN A 199 -10.37 4.21 -14.41
C ASN A 199 -9.90 5.51 -13.75
N LYS A 200 -10.86 6.34 -13.33
CA LYS A 200 -10.69 7.70 -12.81
C LYS A 200 -9.54 7.86 -11.79
N TYR A 201 -9.24 6.83 -11.00
CA TYR A 201 -8.21 6.89 -9.95
C TYR A 201 -6.80 6.48 -10.41
N ARG A 202 -6.66 5.68 -11.47
CA ARG A 202 -5.35 5.23 -11.98
C ARG A 202 -4.81 6.09 -13.11
N ASN A 203 -5.68 6.84 -13.78
CA ASN A 203 -5.29 7.74 -14.86
C ASN A 203 -4.85 9.09 -14.30
N ARG A 204 -3.69 9.09 -13.65
CA ARG A 204 -3.08 10.30 -13.11
C ARG A 204 -1.96 10.78 -14.01
N THR A 205 -1.86 12.09 -14.10
CA THR A 205 -0.80 12.80 -14.84
C THR A 205 -0.01 13.61 -13.85
N HIS A 206 1.31 13.55 -13.93
CA HIS A 206 2.22 14.33 -13.11
C HIS A 206 3.06 15.25 -13.99
N ARG A 207 3.36 16.44 -13.50
CA ARG A 207 4.46 17.22 -14.04
C ARG A 207 5.76 16.49 -13.76
N ILE A 208 6.64 16.40 -14.76
CA ILE A 208 7.95 15.74 -14.62
C ILE A 208 8.91 16.73 -13.94
N PRO A 209 9.45 16.40 -12.77
CA PRO A 209 10.52 17.22 -12.17
C PRO A 209 11.72 17.29 -13.10
N PRO A 210 12.41 18.45 -13.21
CA PRO A 210 13.55 18.63 -14.13
C PRO A 210 14.62 17.55 -13.98
N TYR A 211 14.91 17.13 -12.75
CA TYR A 211 15.87 16.07 -12.48
C TYR A 211 15.44 14.72 -13.09
N ILE A 212 14.19 14.31 -12.87
CA ILE A 212 13.65 13.08 -13.47
C ILE A 212 13.64 13.21 -15.00
N LYS A 213 13.31 14.39 -15.54
CA LYS A 213 13.35 14.64 -16.98
C LYS A 213 14.75 14.39 -17.56
N SER A 214 15.80 14.90 -16.91
CA SER A 214 17.19 14.69 -17.34
C SER A 214 17.59 13.20 -17.36
N LEU A 215 17.06 12.39 -16.45
CA LEU A 215 17.28 10.94 -16.46
C LEU A 215 16.51 10.27 -17.59
N ILE A 216 15.24 10.64 -17.79
CA ILE A 216 14.41 10.12 -18.89
C ILE A 216 15.06 10.39 -20.26
N ASP A 217 15.61 11.58 -20.45
CA ASP A 217 16.24 11.97 -21.71
C ASP A 217 17.47 11.12 -22.03
N LYS A 218 18.20 10.66 -21.00
CA LYS A 218 19.36 9.77 -21.14
C LYS A 218 18.98 8.30 -21.44
N VAL A 219 17.72 7.89 -21.20
CA VAL A 219 17.31 6.51 -21.46
C VAL A 219 17.36 6.23 -22.97
N PRO A 220 18.06 5.18 -23.43
CA PRO A 220 18.04 4.78 -24.83
C PRO A 220 16.71 4.10 -25.16
N GLY A 221 16.13 4.45 -26.33
CA GLY A 221 14.89 3.83 -26.80
C GLY A 221 13.61 4.34 -26.13
N ASP A 222 12.51 3.64 -26.32
CA ASP A 222 11.15 4.09 -25.95
C ASP A 222 10.77 3.72 -24.51
N ARG A 223 11.17 2.54 -24.00
CA ARG A 223 10.85 2.09 -22.65
C ARG A 223 11.69 2.82 -21.62
N LEU A 224 11.05 3.45 -20.62
CA LEU A 224 11.78 4.16 -19.55
C LEU A 224 12.52 3.22 -18.61
N VAL A 225 11.96 2.04 -18.36
CA VAL A 225 12.57 0.99 -17.53
C VAL A 225 12.51 -0.33 -18.29
N THR A 226 13.66 -0.91 -18.56
CA THR A 226 13.79 -2.19 -19.29
C THR A 226 13.93 -3.38 -18.38
N LEU A 227 14.25 -3.16 -17.09
CA LEU A 227 14.40 -4.20 -16.09
C LEU A 227 13.09 -4.95 -15.84
N THR A 228 13.17 -6.26 -15.72
CA THR A 228 12.05 -7.10 -15.26
C THR A 228 11.75 -6.85 -13.78
N GLU A 229 10.55 -7.22 -13.34
CA GLU A 229 10.16 -7.12 -11.92
C GLU A 229 11.14 -7.86 -11.00
N ALA A 230 11.55 -9.08 -11.38
CA ALA A 230 12.52 -9.87 -10.63
C ALA A 230 13.89 -9.19 -10.56
N GLN A 231 14.35 -8.59 -11.68
CA GLN A 231 15.63 -7.88 -11.71
C GLN A 231 15.61 -6.65 -10.79
N ILE A 232 14.52 -5.85 -10.82
CA ILE A 232 14.38 -4.70 -9.93
C ILE A 232 14.37 -5.18 -8.48
N TYR A 233 13.60 -6.24 -8.17
CA TYR A 233 13.52 -6.79 -6.82
C TYR A 233 14.87 -7.25 -6.29
N HIS A 234 15.61 -8.04 -7.06
CA HIS A 234 16.94 -8.55 -6.64
C HIS A 234 17.96 -7.42 -6.47
N ARG A 235 18.00 -6.47 -7.41
CA ARG A 235 18.89 -5.30 -7.30
C ARG A 235 18.51 -4.41 -6.12
N TRP A 236 17.22 -4.27 -5.84
CA TRP A 236 16.73 -3.48 -4.70
C TRP A 236 17.15 -4.07 -3.36
N ILE A 237 17.07 -5.40 -3.20
CA ILE A 237 17.57 -6.06 -1.98
C ILE A 237 19.07 -5.88 -1.87
N LYS A 238 19.82 -6.19 -2.95
CA LYS A 238 21.26 -6.05 -2.98
C LYS A 238 21.71 -4.64 -2.62
N PHE A 239 21.06 -3.62 -3.19
CA PHE A 239 21.32 -2.21 -2.88
C PHE A 239 21.15 -1.90 -1.38
N GLN A 240 20.09 -2.41 -0.77
CA GLN A 240 19.85 -2.20 0.65
C GLN A 240 20.90 -2.91 1.51
N ASP A 241 21.30 -4.13 1.15
CA ASP A 241 22.36 -4.88 1.84
C ASP A 241 23.71 -4.15 1.77
N GLU A 242 24.11 -3.69 0.59
CA GLU A 242 25.36 -2.95 0.36
C GLU A 242 25.44 -1.65 1.18
N HIS A 243 24.31 -0.96 1.37
CA HIS A 243 24.23 0.27 2.16
C HIS A 243 23.86 0.01 3.64
N ARG A 244 23.71 -1.27 4.05
CA ARG A 244 23.27 -1.64 5.40
C ARG A 244 21.95 -1.01 5.82
N PHE A 245 21.07 -0.81 4.86
CA PHE A 245 19.73 -0.30 5.13
C PHE A 245 18.83 -1.41 5.66
N LYS A 246 17.86 -1.04 6.48
CA LYS A 246 16.77 -1.95 6.83
C LYS A 246 15.94 -2.26 5.58
N HIS A 247 15.52 -3.52 5.46
CA HIS A 247 14.81 -3.97 4.27
C HIS A 247 13.38 -3.40 4.22
N MET A 248 13.12 -2.61 3.20
CA MET A 248 11.79 -2.20 2.78
C MET A 248 11.48 -2.75 1.39
N THR A 249 10.21 -3.03 1.10
CA THR A 249 9.81 -3.48 -0.23
C THR A 249 9.87 -2.32 -1.23
N PHE A 250 9.98 -2.63 -2.53
CA PHE A 250 9.90 -1.58 -3.56
C PHE A 250 8.56 -0.82 -3.52
N HIS A 251 7.49 -1.47 -3.06
CA HIS A 251 6.19 -0.82 -2.87
C HIS A 251 6.21 0.20 -1.71
N ASP A 252 7.05 -0.01 -0.71
CA ASP A 252 7.18 0.92 0.41
C ASP A 252 7.77 2.29 0.00
N LEU A 253 8.37 2.40 -1.20
CA LEU A 253 8.72 3.71 -1.79
C LEU A 253 7.50 4.61 -2.00
N ARG A 254 6.33 4.03 -2.28
CA ARG A 254 5.07 4.80 -2.32
C ARG A 254 4.59 5.20 -0.94
N HIS A 255 4.90 4.40 0.09
CA HIS A 255 4.66 4.77 1.48
C HIS A 255 5.59 5.92 1.89
N LEU A 256 6.86 5.89 1.45
CA LEU A 256 7.79 7.00 1.62
C LEU A 256 7.24 8.31 1.02
N ASN A 257 6.73 8.27 -0.23
CA ASN A 257 6.10 9.42 -0.85
C ASN A 257 4.93 9.96 -0.01
N ALA A 258 4.07 9.09 0.48
CA ALA A 258 2.94 9.47 1.33
C ALA A 258 3.41 10.11 2.65
N SER A 259 4.44 9.55 3.29
CA SER A 259 5.01 10.09 4.53
C SER A 259 5.64 11.47 4.32
N VAL A 260 6.35 11.67 3.18
CA VAL A 260 6.88 12.99 2.80
C VAL A 260 5.75 14.00 2.59
N MET A 261 4.68 13.63 1.88
CA MET A 261 3.53 14.51 1.70
C MET A 261 2.86 14.89 3.03
N ALA A 262 2.77 13.94 3.97
CA ALA A 262 2.25 14.21 5.30
C ALA A 262 3.15 15.18 6.09
N ALA A 263 4.48 14.96 6.06
CA ALA A 263 5.46 15.86 6.69
C ALA A 263 5.38 17.29 6.12
N LEU A 264 5.16 17.41 4.80
CA LEU A 264 4.95 18.68 4.10
C LEU A 264 3.54 19.25 4.29
N ARG A 265 2.67 18.59 5.06
CA ARG A 265 1.27 18.99 5.32
C ARG A 265 0.45 19.20 4.04
N ILE A 266 0.70 18.38 3.02
CA ILE A 266 -0.08 18.41 1.80
C ILE A 266 -1.52 17.95 2.12
N PRO A 267 -2.56 18.72 1.71
CA PRO A 267 -3.95 18.33 1.97
C PRO A 267 -4.28 16.94 1.45
N ASP A 268 -5.02 16.14 2.22
CA ASP A 268 -5.34 14.74 1.96
C ASP A 268 -5.87 14.48 0.55
N LYS A 269 -6.72 15.37 0.05
CA LYS A 269 -7.28 15.25 -1.29
C LYS A 269 -6.20 15.26 -2.38
N TYR A 270 -5.26 16.19 -2.30
CA TYR A 270 -4.16 16.29 -3.27
C TYR A 270 -3.20 15.12 -3.14
N ALA A 271 -2.90 14.70 -1.92
CA ALA A 271 -2.07 13.53 -1.67
C ALA A 271 -2.72 12.26 -2.24
N GLN A 272 -4.03 12.07 -2.05
CA GLN A 272 -4.81 10.96 -2.60
C GLN A 272 -4.78 10.93 -4.13
N GLU A 273 -5.02 12.08 -4.78
CA GLU A 273 -4.96 12.21 -6.24
C GLU A 273 -3.56 11.90 -6.78
N ARG A 274 -2.53 12.48 -6.16
CA ARG A 274 -1.13 12.26 -6.54
C ARG A 274 -0.73 10.79 -6.42
N GLY A 275 -1.10 10.14 -5.33
CA GLY A 275 -0.82 8.72 -5.09
C GLY A 275 -1.72 7.78 -5.88
N GLY A 276 -2.85 8.24 -6.41
CA GLY A 276 -3.85 7.40 -7.08
C GLY A 276 -4.51 6.40 -6.13
N TRP A 277 -4.72 6.78 -4.87
CA TRP A 277 -5.43 5.95 -3.90
C TRP A 277 -6.94 6.10 -4.03
N LYS A 278 -7.65 4.97 -3.97
CA LYS A 278 -9.12 4.95 -4.12
C LYS A 278 -9.83 5.63 -2.95
N SER A 279 -9.25 5.61 -1.76
CA SER A 279 -9.80 6.21 -0.56
C SER A 279 -8.71 6.83 0.32
N ASP A 280 -9.09 7.84 1.09
CA ASP A 280 -8.27 8.47 2.12
C ASP A 280 -7.93 7.51 3.26
N LYS A 281 -8.80 6.54 3.55
CA LYS A 281 -8.57 5.53 4.60
C LYS A 281 -7.30 4.70 4.33
N VAL A 282 -7.07 4.30 3.06
CA VAL A 282 -5.84 3.57 2.68
C VAL A 282 -4.62 4.47 2.80
N MET A 283 -4.76 5.72 2.40
CA MET A 283 -3.71 6.72 2.50
C MET A 283 -3.39 7.04 3.98
N LYS A 284 -4.40 7.28 4.80
CA LYS A 284 -4.24 7.58 6.25
C LYS A 284 -3.56 6.44 7.01
N LYS A 285 -3.84 5.18 6.65
CA LYS A 285 -3.12 4.03 7.21
C LYS A 285 -1.61 4.10 6.95
N VAL A 286 -1.20 4.72 5.85
CA VAL A 286 0.21 4.96 5.50
C VAL A 286 0.79 6.15 6.28
N TYR A 287 -0.02 7.20 6.52
CA TYR A 287 0.42 8.40 7.27
C TYR A 287 0.71 8.16 8.75
N THR A 288 0.07 7.16 9.37
CA THR A 288 0.35 6.81 10.78
C THR A 288 1.79 6.37 11.01
N GLN A 289 2.57 6.22 9.93
CA GLN A 289 3.99 5.88 9.95
C GLN A 289 4.87 7.12 9.71
N THR A 290 4.50 8.25 10.30
CA THR A 290 5.32 9.46 10.29
C THR A 290 6.71 9.18 10.85
N PHE A 291 7.72 9.77 10.22
CA PHE A 291 9.09 9.74 10.73
C PHE A 291 9.12 10.17 12.19
N SER A 292 9.93 9.49 13.00
CA SER A 292 10.07 9.77 14.43
C SER A 292 10.35 11.25 14.73
N GLU A 293 11.15 11.91 13.90
CA GLU A 293 11.47 13.34 13.99
C GLU A 293 10.25 14.26 13.83
N VAL A 294 9.35 13.94 12.88
CA VAL A 294 8.10 14.70 12.69
C VAL A 294 7.18 14.53 13.89
N ARG A 295 7.15 13.33 14.48
CA ARG A 295 6.36 13.08 15.69
C ARG A 295 6.88 13.91 16.87
N VAL A 296 8.20 13.90 17.12
CA VAL A 296 8.83 14.73 18.16
C VAL A 296 8.48 16.20 17.95
N ALA A 297 8.61 16.72 16.72
CA ALA A 297 8.28 18.13 16.45
C ALA A 297 6.79 18.47 16.65
N VAL A 298 5.89 17.49 16.46
CA VAL A 298 4.45 17.66 16.76
C VAL A 298 4.20 17.61 18.26
N ASP A 299 4.83 16.66 18.96
CA ASP A 299 4.73 16.53 20.42
C ASP A 299 5.26 17.81 21.09
N ASP A 300 6.42 18.32 20.65
CA ASP A 300 6.97 19.60 21.13
C ASP A 300 6.00 20.78 20.96
N LYS A 301 5.25 20.81 19.85
CA LYS A 301 4.22 21.87 19.62
C LYS A 301 3.04 21.71 20.55
N ILE A 302 2.58 20.47 20.75
CA ILE A 302 1.45 20.17 21.64
C ILE A 302 1.84 20.50 23.07
N ASP A 303 3.00 19.99 23.50
CA ASP A 303 3.52 20.24 24.85
C ASP A 303 3.74 21.74 25.08
N GLY A 304 4.32 22.43 24.09
CA GLY A 304 4.49 23.86 24.13
C GLY A 304 3.19 24.64 24.24
N TYR A 305 2.10 24.20 23.63
CA TYR A 305 0.78 24.81 23.77
C TYR A 305 0.24 24.65 25.20
N PHE A 306 0.28 23.43 25.74
CA PHE A 306 -0.21 23.18 27.09
C PHE A 306 0.70 23.76 28.18
N ASP A 307 2.01 23.73 27.97
CA ASP A 307 2.98 24.36 28.91
C ASP A 307 2.75 25.87 29.01
N ASN A 308 2.36 26.54 27.90
CA ASN A 308 2.01 27.96 27.93
C ASN A 308 0.77 28.26 28.76
N ILE A 309 -0.21 27.33 28.77
CA ILE A 309 -1.43 27.51 29.56
C ILE A 309 -1.19 27.17 31.02
N ALA A 310 -0.47 26.08 31.25
CA ALA A 310 -0.17 25.61 32.63
C ALA A 310 0.83 26.49 33.36
N ASN A 311 1.80 27.05 32.63
CA ASN A 311 2.86 27.91 33.14
C ASN A 311 2.95 29.21 32.34
N PRO A 312 2.03 30.17 32.55
CA PRO A 312 2.03 31.43 31.83
C PRO A 312 3.24 32.29 32.28
N ILE A 313 4.42 31.97 31.76
CA ILE A 313 5.67 32.74 31.97
C ILE A 313 5.52 34.16 31.40
N MET A 314 4.49 34.39 30.59
CA MET A 314 4.35 35.56 29.73
C MET A 314 3.73 36.78 30.43
N GLU A 315 2.92 36.64 31.48
CA GLU A 315 2.24 37.78 32.08
C GLU A 315 3.21 38.73 32.82
N ASN A 316 4.36 38.24 33.28
CA ASN A 316 5.35 39.01 34.02
C ASN A 316 6.73 39.09 33.35
N MET A 317 6.81 38.77 32.03
CA MET A 317 8.11 38.83 31.35
C MET A 317 8.56 40.28 31.11
N PRO A 318 9.67 40.73 31.63
CA PRO A 318 10.20 42.04 31.33
C PRO A 318 10.87 42.05 29.95
N TRP A 319 10.07 42.15 28.91
CA TRP A 319 10.46 41.97 27.50
C TRP A 319 11.65 42.81 27.03
N GLU A 320 11.78 44.05 27.50
CA GLU A 320 12.91 44.89 27.14
C GLU A 320 14.22 44.35 27.70
N LYS A 321 14.18 43.91 28.94
CA LYS A 321 15.35 43.30 29.60
C LYS A 321 15.72 41.95 28.99
N TYR A 322 14.69 41.16 28.63
CA TYR A 322 14.89 39.90 27.95
C TYR A 322 15.55 40.04 26.58
N ARG A 323 15.10 41.02 25.76
CA ARG A 323 15.74 41.32 24.48
C ARG A 323 17.19 41.76 24.64
N ALA A 324 17.47 42.62 25.62
CA ALA A 324 18.84 43.03 25.92
C ALA A 324 19.70 41.83 26.36
N TRP A 325 19.16 40.92 27.15
CA TRP A 325 19.83 39.70 27.58
C TRP A 325 20.11 38.76 26.40
N LEU A 326 19.17 38.56 25.47
CA LEU A 326 19.40 37.77 24.26
C LEU A 326 20.57 38.32 23.43
N ILE A 327 20.60 39.63 23.22
CA ILE A 327 21.70 40.30 22.49
C ILE A 327 23.03 40.12 23.23
N LEU A 328 23.04 40.34 24.54
CA LEU A 328 24.25 40.26 25.35
C LEU A 328 24.87 38.86 25.36
N PHE A 329 24.04 37.81 25.37
CA PHE A 329 24.48 36.42 25.42
C PHE A 329 24.48 35.72 24.06
N GLY A 330 24.18 36.44 22.96
CA GLY A 330 24.17 35.87 21.61
C GLY A 330 23.13 34.75 21.42
N LYS A 331 21.98 34.86 22.11
CA LYS A 331 20.93 33.84 22.11
C LYS A 331 19.75 34.28 21.24
N GLU A 332 19.07 33.30 20.66
CA GLU A 332 17.82 33.53 19.92
C GLU A 332 16.62 33.46 20.86
N ASP A 333 15.49 34.08 20.47
CA ASP A 333 14.25 33.98 21.23
C ASP A 333 13.70 32.55 21.19
N SER A 334 13.58 31.94 22.36
CA SER A 334 13.03 30.61 22.55
C SER A 334 12.50 30.49 23.99
N LYS A 335 11.52 29.59 24.17
CA LYS A 335 10.99 29.29 25.51
C LYS A 335 12.06 28.83 26.50
N LYS A 336 13.05 28.09 26.02
CA LYS A 336 14.19 27.67 26.83
C LYS A 336 14.93 28.90 27.34
N ASN A 337 15.21 29.84 26.45
CA ASN A 337 15.94 31.07 26.80
C ASN A 337 15.07 32.03 27.61
N GLN A 338 13.76 32.03 27.45
CA GLN A 338 12.84 32.76 28.32
C GLN A 338 12.87 32.24 29.76
N LYS A 339 12.80 30.91 29.96
CA LYS A 339 12.93 30.27 31.27
C LYS A 339 14.31 30.53 31.90
N GLU A 340 15.36 30.44 31.09
CA GLU A 340 16.73 30.72 31.55
C GLU A 340 16.92 32.17 31.95
N PHE A 341 16.33 33.11 31.22
CA PHE A 341 16.35 34.52 31.59
C PHE A 341 15.56 34.79 32.88
N MET A 342 14.38 34.20 33.04
CA MET A 342 13.61 34.37 34.28
C MET A 342 14.42 33.88 35.51
N LYS A 343 15.07 32.73 35.38
CA LYS A 343 15.95 32.20 36.39
C LYS A 343 17.16 33.13 36.63
N PHE A 344 17.73 33.70 35.57
CA PHE A 344 18.85 34.64 35.65
C PHE A 344 18.47 35.92 36.43
N ILE A 345 17.28 36.51 36.16
CA ILE A 345 16.85 37.71 36.92
C ILE A 345 16.52 37.38 38.38
N GLU A 346 15.98 36.20 38.64
CA GLU A 346 15.70 35.72 40.01
C GLU A 346 16.99 35.52 40.82
N GLU A 347 17.99 34.84 40.25
CA GLU A 347 19.29 34.57 40.84
C GLU A 347 20.11 35.86 41.09
N HIS A 348 19.98 36.86 40.20
CA HIS A 348 20.76 38.10 40.28
C HIS A 348 19.97 39.25 40.92
N ARG A 349 18.78 39.00 41.48
CA ARG A 349 17.90 39.99 42.12
C ARG A 349 17.73 41.29 41.29
N ILE A 350 17.64 41.13 39.98
CA ILE A 350 17.39 42.24 39.07
C ILE A 350 15.91 42.62 39.17
N ALA A 351 15.61 43.86 39.59
CA ALA A 351 14.22 44.35 39.69
C ALA A 351 13.51 44.20 38.35
N THR A 352 12.34 43.58 38.36
CA THR A 352 11.50 43.38 37.18
C THR A 352 10.91 44.66 36.65
#